data_868710d309363eb98ff3ce6d3893779f
#
_entry.id   868710d309363eb98ff3ce6d3893779f
#
_cell.length_a   1.000
_cell.length_b   1.000
_cell.length_c   1.000
_cell.angle_alpha   90.00
_cell.angle_beta   90.00
_cell.angle_gamma   90.00
#
_symmetry.space_group_name_H-M   'P 1'
#
loop_
_entity.id
_entity.type
_entity.pdbx_description
1 polymer ?
#
loop_
_entity_poly.entity_id
_entity_poly.type
_entity_poly.pdbx_seq_one_letter_code
_entity_poly.pdbx_strand_id
1 'polypeptide(L)'
;LLEKDIKPSDIMTRKAFENAIRVIIALGGSTNAVLHLIAMAKSINVELNIDDFEKIGKKSPLLADLRPSGHYLMSELNEIGGIQPLMKTLLDADLLHGDCLTVTGKTLYENLKDVKPYPENQKIILPLDKPIKKDSHLKILKGNLAEEGAVAKITGKEGLRFVGKAKVFNSEEETLEAIYGSEIKSGDVI
;
A
#
# COMPACT_ATOMS: atom_id res chain seq x y z
N LEU A 1 -22.05 16.16 -4.47
CA LEU A 1 -21.00 17.02 -3.89
C LEU A 1 -21.34 18.50 -4.11
N LEU A 2 -21.58 18.96 -5.34
CA LEU A 2 -21.88 20.37 -5.66
C LEU A 2 -23.08 20.94 -4.87
N GLU A 3 -24.19 20.21 -4.79
CA GLU A 3 -25.39 20.64 -4.05
C GLU A 3 -25.15 20.85 -2.55
N LYS A 4 -24.16 20.15 -1.97
CA LYS A 4 -23.78 20.23 -0.56
C LYS A 4 -22.53 21.07 -0.32
N ASP A 5 -21.99 21.70 -1.36
CA ASP A 5 -20.71 22.44 -1.35
C ASP A 5 -19.54 21.64 -0.73
N ILE A 6 -19.52 20.31 -0.94
CA ILE A 6 -18.44 19.45 -0.46
C ILE A 6 -17.27 19.53 -1.44
N LYS A 7 -16.14 20.03 -0.96
CA LYS A 7 -14.90 20.23 -1.73
C LYS A 7 -13.96 19.03 -1.57
N PRO A 8 -13.03 18.81 -2.51
CA PRO A 8 -11.99 17.79 -2.34
C PRO A 8 -11.20 17.94 -1.04
N SER A 9 -10.93 19.19 -0.60
CA SER A 9 -10.24 19.47 0.66
C SER A 9 -10.99 19.02 1.92
N ASP A 10 -12.33 18.91 1.85
CA ASP A 10 -13.15 18.45 2.99
C ASP A 10 -13.04 16.92 3.16
N ILE A 11 -12.75 16.22 2.06
CA ILE A 11 -12.64 14.74 2.01
C ILE A 11 -11.19 14.31 2.18
N MET A 12 -10.26 14.97 1.48
CA MET A 12 -8.85 14.59 1.44
C MET A 12 -8.08 15.16 2.62
N THR A 13 -8.49 14.79 3.82
CA THR A 13 -7.85 15.20 5.08
C THR A 13 -6.66 14.32 5.42
N ARG A 14 -5.82 14.72 6.37
CA ARG A 14 -4.72 13.89 6.89
C ARG A 14 -5.20 12.50 7.29
N LYS A 15 -6.29 12.39 8.04
CA LYS A 15 -6.90 11.11 8.43
C LYS A 15 -7.33 10.25 7.23
N ALA A 16 -7.86 10.88 6.18
CA ALA A 16 -8.24 10.16 4.96
C ALA A 16 -7.02 9.57 4.24
N PHE A 17 -5.88 10.28 4.20
CA PHE A 17 -4.62 9.73 3.69
C PHE A 17 -4.08 8.59 4.56
N GLU A 18 -4.18 8.67 5.87
CA GLU A 18 -3.80 7.58 6.77
C GLU A 18 -4.66 6.34 6.53
N ASN A 19 -5.98 6.51 6.32
CA ASN A 19 -6.87 5.42 5.92
C ASN A 19 -6.45 4.80 4.58
N ALA A 20 -6.16 5.62 3.58
CA ALA A 20 -5.71 5.15 2.26
C ALA A 20 -4.42 4.32 2.37
N ILE A 21 -3.43 4.78 3.14
CA ILE A 21 -2.18 4.06 3.38
C ILE A 21 -2.45 2.69 4.00
N ARG A 22 -3.30 2.61 5.03
CA ARG A 22 -3.64 1.34 5.69
C ARG A 22 -4.35 0.35 4.76
N VAL A 23 -5.30 0.83 3.96
CA VAL A 23 -6.00 -0.01 2.97
C VAL A 23 -5.04 -0.51 1.90
N ILE A 24 -4.17 0.34 1.38
CA ILE A 24 -3.12 -0.04 0.41
C ILE A 24 -2.21 -1.12 0.99
N ILE A 25 -1.78 -0.96 2.23
CA ILE A 25 -0.93 -1.96 2.91
C ILE A 25 -1.69 -3.27 3.09
N ALA A 26 -2.93 -3.23 3.57
CA ALA A 26 -3.73 -4.44 3.79
C ALA A 26 -3.99 -5.21 2.50
N LEU A 27 -4.09 -4.52 1.37
CA LEU A 27 -4.25 -5.11 0.03
C LEU A 27 -2.95 -5.58 -0.63
N GLY A 28 -1.78 -5.29 -0.08
CA GLY A 28 -0.52 -5.59 -0.74
C GLY A 28 -0.23 -4.69 -1.95
N GLY A 29 -0.64 -3.43 -1.87
CA GLY A 29 -0.59 -2.47 -2.96
C GLY A 29 0.81 -2.15 -3.50
N SER A 30 0.87 -1.32 -4.53
CA SER A 30 2.09 -0.95 -5.23
C SER A 30 2.88 0.13 -4.49
N THR A 31 4.22 0.14 -4.69
CA THR A 31 5.11 1.24 -4.27
C THR A 31 4.71 2.59 -4.89
N ASN A 32 4.10 2.58 -6.08
CA ASN A 32 3.60 3.78 -6.74
C ASN A 32 2.62 4.58 -5.89
N ALA A 33 1.87 3.90 -5.01
CA ALA A 33 0.95 4.55 -4.10
C ALA A 33 1.63 5.56 -3.18
N VAL A 34 2.89 5.33 -2.79
CA VAL A 34 3.67 6.26 -1.96
C VAL A 34 3.85 7.58 -2.69
N LEU A 35 4.30 7.53 -3.94
CA LEU A 35 4.49 8.72 -4.78
C LEU A 35 3.18 9.49 -4.99
N HIS A 36 2.12 8.77 -5.38
CA HIS A 36 0.85 9.39 -5.72
C HIS A 36 0.15 10.00 -4.50
N LEU A 37 0.14 9.32 -3.35
CA LEU A 37 -0.48 9.87 -2.15
C LEU A 37 0.24 11.12 -1.64
N ILE A 38 1.58 11.15 -1.67
CA ILE A 38 2.37 12.32 -1.31
C ILE A 38 2.08 13.47 -2.28
N ALA A 39 2.01 13.21 -3.60
CA ALA A 39 1.71 14.23 -4.60
C ALA A 39 0.29 14.80 -4.42
N MET A 40 -0.71 13.94 -4.19
CA MET A 40 -2.09 14.38 -3.92
C MET A 40 -2.20 15.20 -2.64
N ALA A 41 -1.55 14.76 -1.55
CA ALA A 41 -1.53 15.48 -0.29
C ALA A 41 -0.92 16.88 -0.44
N LYS A 42 0.21 16.97 -1.16
CA LYS A 42 0.88 18.24 -1.47
C LYS A 42 -0.02 19.17 -2.27
N SER A 43 -0.80 18.66 -3.24
CA SER A 43 -1.69 19.47 -4.09
C SER A 43 -2.81 20.17 -3.31
N ILE A 44 -3.14 19.70 -2.12
CA ILE A 44 -4.18 20.27 -1.25
C ILE A 44 -3.62 20.77 0.09
N ASN A 45 -2.30 20.96 0.19
CA ASN A 45 -1.59 21.45 1.36
C ASN A 45 -1.78 20.58 2.61
N VAL A 46 -1.92 19.26 2.46
CA VAL A 46 -1.88 18.29 3.56
C VAL A 46 -0.45 17.79 3.69
N GLU A 47 0.11 17.90 4.89
CA GLU A 47 1.44 17.38 5.18
C GLU A 47 1.42 15.85 5.19
N LEU A 48 2.14 15.24 4.26
CA LEU A 48 2.37 13.80 4.16
C LEU A 48 3.76 13.56 3.58
N ASN A 49 4.55 12.76 4.27
CA ASN A 49 5.91 12.45 3.86
C ASN A 49 6.17 10.93 3.84
N ILE A 50 7.33 10.53 3.33
CA ILE A 50 7.68 9.13 3.17
C ILE A 50 7.75 8.37 4.51
N ASP A 51 8.18 9.03 5.59
CA ASP A 51 8.31 8.42 6.92
C ASP A 51 6.95 8.08 7.55
N ASP A 52 5.87 8.73 7.09
CA ASP A 52 4.51 8.41 7.54
C ASP A 52 4.09 7.02 7.12
N PHE A 53 4.52 6.58 5.93
CA PHE A 53 4.25 5.22 5.46
C PHE A 53 4.92 4.16 6.36
N GLU A 54 6.12 4.43 6.85
CA GLU A 54 6.78 3.55 7.81
C GLU A 54 6.05 3.53 9.15
N LYS A 55 5.71 4.71 9.69
CA LYS A 55 5.01 4.84 10.99
C LYS A 55 3.66 4.12 10.98
N ILE A 56 2.85 4.37 9.95
CA ILE A 56 1.53 3.75 9.78
C ILE A 56 1.71 2.26 9.49
N GLY A 57 2.69 1.90 8.67
CA GLY A 57 2.98 0.54 8.26
C GLY A 57 3.31 -0.41 9.40
N LYS A 58 3.97 0.07 10.46
CA LYS A 58 4.30 -0.73 11.66
C LYS A 58 3.07 -1.34 12.35
N LYS A 59 1.88 -0.73 12.15
CA LYS A 59 0.61 -1.15 12.76
C LYS A 59 -0.43 -1.59 11.72
N SER A 60 -0.01 -1.79 10.47
CA SER A 60 -0.92 -2.12 9.37
C SER A 60 -0.54 -3.47 8.78
N PRO A 61 -1.36 -4.50 9.00
CA PRO A 61 -1.07 -5.85 8.51
C PRO A 61 -1.34 -5.97 7.01
N LEU A 62 -0.61 -6.88 6.35
CA LEU A 62 -0.90 -7.36 5.01
C LEU A 62 -1.88 -8.54 5.12
N LEU A 63 -3.07 -8.39 4.55
CA LEU A 63 -4.15 -9.36 4.66
C LEU A 63 -4.48 -10.06 3.33
N ALA A 64 -4.35 -9.34 2.21
CA ALA A 64 -4.77 -9.84 0.91
C ALA A 64 -3.68 -10.67 0.23
N ASP A 65 -4.04 -11.87 -0.20
CA ASP A 65 -3.19 -12.78 -0.98
C ASP A 65 -3.35 -12.53 -2.49
N LEU A 66 -3.14 -11.28 -2.90
CA LEU A 66 -3.35 -10.82 -4.27
C LEU A 66 -2.06 -10.76 -5.09
N ARG A 67 -2.19 -11.04 -6.38
CA ARG A 67 -1.08 -10.87 -7.35
C ARG A 67 -0.61 -9.42 -7.41
N PRO A 68 0.67 -9.18 -7.74
CA PRO A 68 1.68 -10.14 -8.23
C PRO A 68 2.38 -10.96 -7.13
N SER A 69 2.27 -10.59 -5.86
CA SER A 69 2.98 -11.25 -4.77
C SER A 69 2.26 -12.50 -4.25
N GLY A 70 0.93 -12.51 -4.33
CA GLY A 70 0.05 -13.59 -3.90
C GLY A 70 -0.53 -14.41 -5.06
N HIS A 71 -1.63 -15.13 -4.79
CA HIS A 71 -2.19 -16.13 -5.68
C HIS A 71 -3.41 -15.63 -6.48
N TYR A 72 -4.23 -14.77 -5.89
CA TYR A 72 -5.54 -14.38 -6.42
C TYR A 72 -5.49 -13.09 -7.23
N LEU A 73 -6.49 -12.90 -8.09
CA LEU A 73 -6.66 -11.68 -8.88
C LEU A 73 -7.58 -10.68 -8.16
N MET A 74 -7.46 -9.39 -8.50
CA MET A 74 -8.36 -8.35 -7.99
C MET A 74 -9.82 -8.58 -8.45
N SER A 75 -10.05 -9.20 -9.61
CA SER A 75 -11.38 -9.60 -10.07
C SER A 75 -12.04 -10.61 -9.12
N GLU A 76 -11.28 -11.59 -8.62
CA GLU A 76 -11.77 -12.59 -7.66
C GLU A 76 -12.12 -11.94 -6.31
N LEU A 77 -11.34 -10.96 -5.86
CA LEU A 77 -11.69 -10.15 -4.68
C LEU A 77 -13.00 -9.40 -4.90
N ASN A 78 -13.22 -8.85 -6.11
CA ASN A 78 -14.44 -8.13 -6.42
C ASN A 78 -15.67 -9.03 -6.38
N GLU A 79 -15.57 -10.29 -6.83
CA GLU A 79 -16.64 -11.29 -6.79
C GLU A 79 -17.11 -11.62 -5.38
N ILE A 80 -16.21 -11.56 -4.38
CA ILE A 80 -16.54 -11.85 -2.98
C ILE A 80 -16.95 -10.62 -2.16
N GLY A 81 -17.05 -9.43 -2.80
CA GLY A 81 -17.50 -8.20 -2.13
C GLY A 81 -16.55 -7.01 -2.25
N GLY A 82 -15.44 -7.15 -2.97
CA GLY A 82 -14.48 -6.07 -3.21
C GLY A 82 -13.74 -5.61 -1.94
N ILE A 83 -13.44 -4.32 -1.87
CA ILE A 83 -12.64 -3.75 -0.77
C ILE A 83 -13.48 -3.33 0.45
N GLN A 84 -14.79 -3.19 0.32
CA GLN A 84 -15.62 -2.68 1.41
C GLN A 84 -15.61 -3.57 2.67
N PRO A 85 -15.73 -4.91 2.58
CA PRO A 85 -15.63 -5.77 3.75
C PRO A 85 -14.25 -5.71 4.43
N LEU A 86 -13.15 -5.55 3.66
CA LEU A 86 -11.82 -5.33 4.21
C LEU A 86 -11.76 -4.01 5.00
N MET A 87 -12.27 -2.93 4.41
CA MET A 87 -12.33 -1.64 5.09
C MET A 87 -13.17 -1.71 6.36
N LYS A 88 -14.30 -2.44 6.33
CA LYS A 88 -15.13 -2.68 7.52
C LYS A 88 -14.34 -3.43 8.61
N THR A 89 -13.62 -4.49 8.25
CA THR A 89 -12.76 -5.25 9.17
C THR A 89 -11.69 -4.36 9.81
N LEU A 90 -11.04 -3.52 9.00
CA LEU A 90 -10.03 -2.58 9.52
C LEU A 90 -10.64 -1.50 10.42
N LEU A 91 -11.85 -1.02 10.09
CA LEU A 91 -12.57 -0.03 10.88
C LEU A 91 -12.99 -0.59 12.24
N ASP A 92 -13.53 -1.81 12.27
CA ASP A 92 -13.94 -2.50 13.50
C ASP A 92 -12.78 -2.82 14.44
N ALA A 93 -11.56 -2.86 13.89
CA ALA A 93 -10.32 -3.04 14.63
C ALA A 93 -9.63 -1.73 15.02
N ASP A 94 -10.30 -0.58 14.92
CA ASP A 94 -9.77 0.76 15.18
C ASP A 94 -8.52 1.10 14.34
N LEU A 95 -8.37 0.47 13.19
CA LEU A 95 -7.29 0.73 12.24
C LEU A 95 -7.64 1.82 11.22
N LEU A 96 -8.90 2.23 11.08
CA LEU A 96 -9.33 3.32 10.21
C LEU A 96 -10.04 4.42 11.01
N HIS A 97 -9.89 5.65 10.56
CA HIS A 97 -10.65 6.81 11.06
C HIS A 97 -12.04 6.80 10.43
N GLY A 98 -13.05 6.43 11.20
CA GLY A 98 -14.43 6.30 10.73
C GLY A 98 -15.13 7.63 10.51
N ASP A 99 -14.64 8.71 11.10
CA ASP A 99 -15.18 10.07 11.05
C ASP A 99 -14.85 10.84 9.77
N CYS A 100 -14.01 10.28 8.89
CA CYS A 100 -13.66 10.93 7.62
C CYS A 100 -14.87 11.05 6.70
N LEU A 101 -15.11 12.28 6.21
CA LEU A 101 -16.11 12.53 5.16
C LEU A 101 -15.70 11.85 3.86
N THR A 102 -16.68 11.34 3.12
CA THR A 102 -16.47 10.66 1.84
C THR A 102 -17.23 11.32 0.70
N VAL A 103 -16.99 10.88 -0.52
CA VAL A 103 -17.67 11.37 -1.73
C VAL A 103 -19.19 11.16 -1.73
N THR A 104 -19.72 10.32 -0.84
CA THR A 104 -21.18 10.13 -0.68
C THR A 104 -21.81 11.23 0.15
N GLY A 105 -21.01 12.13 0.76
CA GLY A 105 -21.47 13.12 1.72
C GLY A 105 -21.84 12.52 3.09
N LYS A 106 -21.39 11.30 3.36
CA LYS A 106 -21.47 10.59 4.64
C LYS A 106 -20.07 10.27 5.11
N THR A 107 -19.94 9.96 6.40
CA THR A 107 -18.69 9.48 6.98
C THR A 107 -18.33 8.08 6.47
N LEU A 108 -17.07 7.70 6.63
CA LEU A 108 -16.61 6.36 6.32
C LEU A 108 -17.37 5.30 7.15
N TYR A 109 -17.59 5.59 8.45
CA TYR A 109 -18.37 4.72 9.34
C TYR A 109 -19.78 4.51 8.82
N GLU A 110 -20.50 5.59 8.44
CA GLU A 110 -21.86 5.50 7.92
C GLU A 110 -21.95 4.68 6.62
N ASN A 111 -20.93 4.75 5.78
CA ASN A 111 -20.88 3.96 4.55
C ASN A 111 -20.58 2.48 4.80
N LEU A 112 -19.85 2.15 5.86
CA LEU A 112 -19.37 0.79 6.11
C LEU A 112 -20.21 0.02 7.14
N LYS A 113 -21.00 0.69 7.98
CA LYS A 113 -21.70 0.06 9.12
C LYS A 113 -22.55 -1.16 8.74
N ASP A 114 -23.20 -1.15 7.57
CA ASP A 114 -24.10 -2.19 7.09
C ASP A 114 -23.44 -3.13 6.06
N VAL A 115 -22.13 -2.99 5.81
CA VAL A 115 -21.38 -3.85 4.88
C VAL A 115 -21.27 -5.25 5.47
N LYS A 116 -21.67 -6.24 4.69
CA LYS A 116 -21.57 -7.67 5.08
C LYS A 116 -20.11 -8.14 5.08
N PRO A 117 -19.76 -9.05 5.99
CA PRO A 117 -18.44 -9.66 5.98
C PRO A 117 -18.24 -10.50 4.70
N TYR A 118 -16.97 -10.84 4.43
CA TYR A 118 -16.65 -11.80 3.37
C TYR A 118 -17.28 -13.18 3.64
N PRO A 119 -17.51 -14.00 2.59
CA PRO A 119 -17.92 -15.39 2.76
C PRO A 119 -16.93 -16.16 3.64
N GLU A 120 -17.42 -17.04 4.52
CA GLU A 120 -16.60 -17.75 5.50
C GLU A 120 -15.48 -18.62 4.88
N ASN A 121 -15.71 -19.18 3.69
CA ASN A 121 -14.77 -20.10 3.03
C ASN A 121 -13.81 -19.41 2.05
N GLN A 122 -13.81 -18.08 1.94
CA GLN A 122 -12.87 -17.36 1.10
C GLN A 122 -11.44 -17.44 1.65
N LYS A 123 -10.45 -17.35 0.76
CA LYS A 123 -9.02 -17.45 1.10
C LYS A 123 -8.21 -16.24 0.62
N ILE A 124 -8.88 -15.23 0.03
CA ILE A 124 -8.24 -14.07 -0.58
C ILE A 124 -7.79 -13.08 0.48
N ILE A 125 -8.66 -12.83 1.47
CA ILE A 125 -8.38 -11.92 2.59
C ILE A 125 -8.23 -12.76 3.86
N LEU A 126 -7.05 -12.75 4.43
CA LEU A 126 -6.76 -13.44 5.67
C LEU A 126 -7.28 -12.64 6.88
N PRO A 127 -7.66 -13.32 7.97
CA PRO A 127 -8.14 -12.65 9.17
C PRO A 127 -7.01 -11.91 9.90
N LEU A 128 -7.39 -10.91 10.69
CA LEU A 128 -6.44 -10.03 11.42
C LEU A 128 -5.54 -10.77 12.41
N ASP A 129 -6.01 -11.85 13.00
CA ASP A 129 -5.25 -12.70 13.94
C ASP A 129 -4.22 -13.60 13.25
N LYS A 130 -4.38 -13.83 11.93
CA LYS A 130 -3.47 -14.62 11.10
C LYS A 130 -3.14 -13.93 9.77
N PRO A 131 -2.55 -12.73 9.80
CA PRO A 131 -2.23 -11.99 8.59
C PRO A 131 -1.10 -12.67 7.80
N ILE A 132 -0.99 -12.38 6.51
CA ILE A 132 0.18 -12.77 5.70
C ILE A 132 1.45 -12.18 6.32
N LYS A 133 1.36 -10.92 6.74
CA LYS A 133 2.43 -10.21 7.42
C LYS A 133 1.84 -9.27 8.48
N LYS A 134 2.43 -9.24 9.67
CA LYS A 134 1.92 -8.43 10.80
C LYS A 134 2.12 -6.93 10.61
N ASP A 135 3.04 -6.55 9.73
CA ASP A 135 3.37 -5.17 9.40
C ASP A 135 3.35 -4.95 7.86
N SER A 136 3.61 -3.72 7.44
CA SER A 136 3.64 -3.35 6.02
C SER A 136 4.64 -4.15 5.20
N HIS A 137 4.22 -4.51 3.98
CA HIS A 137 5.10 -4.99 2.92
C HIS A 137 5.89 -3.85 2.25
N LEU A 138 5.45 -2.61 2.41
CA LEU A 138 6.19 -1.42 1.97
C LEU A 138 7.15 -1.01 3.08
N LYS A 139 8.44 -0.91 2.72
CA LYS A 139 9.51 -0.50 3.63
C LYS A 139 10.19 0.74 3.09
N ILE A 140 10.46 1.67 3.99
CA ILE A 140 11.25 2.85 3.69
C ILE A 140 12.71 2.52 4.02
N LEU A 141 13.56 2.63 3.00
CA LEU A 141 14.99 2.39 3.11
C LEU A 141 15.73 3.73 3.09
N LYS A 142 16.74 3.87 3.93
CA LYS A 142 17.61 5.04 3.96
C LYS A 142 19.06 4.60 3.94
N GLY A 143 19.89 5.37 3.25
CA GLY A 143 21.32 5.12 3.16
C GLY A 143 22.00 6.21 2.34
N ASN A 144 23.33 6.11 2.18
CA ASN A 144 24.11 7.08 1.43
C ASN A 144 23.75 7.17 -0.06
N LEU A 145 23.10 6.15 -0.61
CA LEU A 145 22.56 6.16 -2.00
C LEU A 145 21.17 6.81 -2.07
N ALA A 146 20.40 6.77 -0.98
CA ALA A 146 19.04 7.28 -0.92
C ALA A 146 18.83 7.98 0.44
N GLU A 147 19.44 9.14 0.63
CA GLU A 147 19.41 9.90 1.90
C GLU A 147 17.99 10.36 2.25
N GLU A 148 17.22 10.79 1.25
CA GLU A 148 15.82 11.19 1.42
C GLU A 148 14.87 9.99 1.50
N GLY A 149 15.34 8.78 1.22
CA GLY A 149 14.62 7.53 1.31
C GLY A 149 14.28 6.91 -0.05
N ALA A 150 14.15 5.60 -0.03
CA ALA A 150 13.64 4.78 -1.12
C ALA A 150 12.53 3.86 -0.62
N VAL A 151 11.69 3.38 -1.52
CA VAL A 151 10.59 2.47 -1.19
C VAL A 151 10.90 1.08 -1.71
N ALA A 152 10.87 0.09 -0.82
CA ALA A 152 10.98 -1.31 -1.20
C ALA A 152 9.68 -2.06 -0.90
N LYS A 153 9.30 -2.97 -1.80
CA LYS A 153 8.21 -3.92 -1.59
C LYS A 153 8.81 -5.25 -1.15
N ILE A 154 8.63 -5.60 0.12
CA ILE A 154 9.18 -6.81 0.73
C ILE A 154 8.07 -7.85 0.83
N THR A 155 8.12 -8.87 -0.04
CA THR A 155 7.10 -9.91 -0.14
C THR A 155 7.41 -11.15 0.72
N GLY A 156 8.62 -11.21 1.29
CA GLY A 156 9.11 -12.33 2.10
C GLY A 156 9.86 -13.39 1.30
N LYS A 157 10.00 -13.21 -0.01
CA LYS A 157 10.81 -14.06 -0.90
C LYS A 157 12.24 -13.55 -1.03
N GLU A 158 12.44 -12.28 -0.70
CA GLU A 158 13.71 -11.58 -0.72
C GLU A 158 14.47 -11.81 0.59
N GLY A 159 15.79 -11.89 0.54
CA GLY A 159 16.62 -11.87 1.73
C GLY A 159 16.56 -10.49 2.43
N LEU A 160 16.78 -10.48 3.74
CA LEU A 160 16.82 -9.22 4.50
C LEU A 160 18.13 -8.46 4.34
N ARG A 161 19.16 -9.09 3.78
CA ARG A 161 20.47 -8.51 3.54
C ARG A 161 21.07 -9.09 2.28
N PHE A 162 21.61 -8.21 1.45
CA PHE A 162 22.43 -8.57 0.30
C PHE A 162 23.69 -7.72 0.26
N VAL A 163 24.81 -8.31 -0.12
CA VAL A 163 26.08 -7.61 -0.34
C VAL A 163 26.63 -8.10 -1.68
N GLY A 164 26.85 -7.19 -2.59
CA GLY A 164 27.31 -7.49 -3.92
C GLY A 164 28.17 -6.36 -4.51
N LYS A 165 28.84 -6.67 -5.62
CA LYS A 165 29.57 -5.67 -6.39
C LYS A 165 28.58 -4.89 -7.23
N ALA A 166 28.57 -3.56 -7.06
CA ALA A 166 27.70 -2.70 -7.85
C ALA A 166 28.20 -2.62 -9.32
N LYS A 167 27.25 -2.72 -10.24
CA LYS A 167 27.42 -2.37 -11.67
C LYS A 167 26.47 -1.23 -11.98
N VAL A 168 27.04 -0.12 -12.42
CA VAL A 168 26.29 1.12 -12.68
C VAL A 168 26.11 1.29 -14.16
N PHE A 169 24.90 1.60 -14.58
CA PHE A 169 24.49 1.88 -15.95
C PHE A 169 23.83 3.26 -16.01
N ASN A 170 23.87 3.91 -17.17
CA ASN A 170 23.31 5.25 -17.33
C ASN A 170 21.86 5.22 -17.84
N SER A 171 21.38 4.04 -18.29
CA SER A 171 20.02 3.88 -18.78
C SER A 171 19.50 2.45 -18.58
N GLU A 172 18.19 2.27 -18.74
CA GLU A 172 17.53 0.96 -18.76
C GLU A 172 18.02 0.14 -19.96
N GLU A 173 18.21 0.78 -21.13
CA GLU A 173 18.68 0.14 -22.34
C GLU A 173 20.07 -0.48 -22.17
N GLU A 174 21.02 0.28 -21.62
CA GLU A 174 22.37 -0.23 -21.31
C GLU A 174 22.31 -1.41 -20.32
N THR A 175 21.42 -1.32 -19.32
CA THR A 175 21.21 -2.40 -18.36
C THR A 175 20.70 -3.66 -19.04
N LEU A 176 19.71 -3.54 -19.92
CA LEU A 176 19.15 -4.67 -20.68
C LEU A 176 20.18 -5.30 -21.60
N GLU A 177 20.98 -4.50 -22.32
CA GLU A 177 22.07 -4.99 -23.15
C GLU A 177 23.09 -5.80 -22.31
N ALA A 178 23.46 -5.30 -21.12
CA ALA A 178 24.37 -6.00 -20.23
C ALA A 178 23.78 -7.33 -19.68
N ILE A 179 22.46 -7.37 -19.43
CA ILE A 179 21.76 -8.60 -19.04
C ILE A 179 21.80 -9.62 -20.18
N TYR A 180 21.42 -9.22 -21.40
CA TYR A 180 21.41 -10.11 -22.57
C TYR A 180 22.80 -10.51 -22.99
N GLY A 181 23.79 -9.61 -22.84
CA GLY A 181 25.21 -9.87 -23.08
C GLY A 181 25.88 -10.75 -22.02
N SER A 182 25.15 -11.19 -20.99
CA SER A 182 25.68 -11.98 -19.87
C SER A 182 26.82 -11.31 -19.10
N GLU A 183 26.85 -9.98 -19.09
CA GLU A 183 27.82 -9.20 -18.33
C GLU A 183 27.49 -9.16 -16.85
N ILE A 184 26.20 -9.27 -16.51
CA ILE A 184 25.69 -9.31 -15.14
C ILE A 184 25.72 -10.74 -14.64
N LYS A 185 26.27 -10.94 -13.47
CA LYS A 185 26.47 -12.27 -12.87
C LYS A 185 25.76 -12.37 -11.53
N SER A 186 25.50 -13.61 -11.11
CA SER A 186 24.98 -13.85 -9.76
C SER A 186 25.91 -13.23 -8.71
N GLY A 187 25.33 -12.42 -7.82
CA GLY A 187 26.06 -11.67 -6.80
C GLY A 187 26.32 -10.21 -7.14
N ASP A 188 26.05 -9.78 -8.37
CA ASP A 188 26.10 -8.36 -8.74
C ASP A 188 24.84 -7.62 -8.21
N VAL A 189 24.98 -6.32 -7.97
CA VAL A 189 23.92 -5.36 -7.68
C VAL A 189 23.83 -4.40 -8.87
N ILE A 190 22.65 -4.22 -9.45
CA ILE A 190 22.38 -3.33 -10.57
C ILE A 190 21.32 -2.31 -10.20
#